data_4f397c6f31b33f40ba57e8ff4af6ba3d
#
_entry.id   4f397c6f31b33f40ba57e8ff4af6ba3d
#
_cell.length_a   1.000
_cell.length_b   1.000
_cell.length_c   1.000
_cell.angle_alpha   90.00
_cell.angle_beta   90.00
_cell.angle_gamma   90.00
#
_symmetry.space_group_name_H-M   'P 1'
#
loop_
_entity.id
_entity.type
_entity.pdbx_description
1 polymer ?
#
loop_
_entity_poly.entity_id
_entity_poly.type
_entity_poly.pdbx_seq_one_letter_code
_entity_poly.pdbx_strand_id
1 'polypeptide(L)'
;ESKTMPISTARFANVAFSDGSLLHGFNQRIQKRQPIVAPNDIKRYFVTPQESGELCLMSCLLGENKDIFFPKLSEELHLITFAEIAVKYLKELGFEAHECSSEEEARTLIKTLPEEGKWPCYFTNSDTTGEKDFEEFFMDGEVLDMSRFQN
;
A
#
# COMPACT_ATOMS: atom_id res chain seq x y z
N GLU A 1 24.18 -0.56 38.43
CA GLU A 1 24.34 -0.87 37.00
C GLU A 1 23.05 -0.50 36.28
N SER A 2 23.07 0.58 35.47
CA SER A 2 21.97 0.97 34.61
C SER A 2 21.84 -0.09 33.52
N LYS A 3 20.85 -0.96 33.62
CA LYS A 3 20.47 -1.85 32.53
C LYS A 3 19.95 -0.97 31.41
N THR A 4 20.75 -0.74 30.38
CA THR A 4 20.31 -0.11 29.16
C THR A 4 19.23 -1.01 28.52
N MET A 5 18.02 -0.46 28.35
CA MET A 5 16.93 -1.18 27.70
C MET A 5 17.34 -1.45 26.24
N PRO A 6 17.23 -2.69 25.74
CA PRO A 6 17.46 -2.96 24.33
C PRO A 6 16.38 -2.24 23.51
N ILE A 7 16.78 -1.66 22.40
CA ILE A 7 15.89 -0.99 21.46
C ILE A 7 16.00 -1.74 20.13
N SER A 8 14.88 -2.29 19.67
CA SER A 8 14.71 -2.83 18.34
C SER A 8 13.60 -2.06 17.62
N THR A 9 13.59 -2.10 16.31
CA THR A 9 12.62 -1.38 15.47
C THR A 9 12.03 -2.31 14.42
N ALA A 10 10.82 -1.99 13.96
CA ALA A 10 10.21 -2.62 12.82
C ALA A 10 10.08 -1.59 11.68
N ARG A 11 10.51 -1.97 10.49
CA ARG A 11 10.40 -1.20 9.26
C ARG A 11 9.50 -1.99 8.31
N PHE A 12 8.32 -1.49 8.02
CA PHE A 12 7.34 -2.21 7.21
C PHE A 12 6.86 -1.38 6.03
N ALA A 13 6.29 -2.06 5.04
CA ALA A 13 5.71 -1.49 3.84
C ALA A 13 4.44 -0.68 4.14
N ASN A 14 3.79 -0.16 3.10
CA ASN A 14 2.54 0.55 3.26
C ASN A 14 1.48 -0.38 3.87
N VAL A 15 0.88 0.05 4.97
CA VAL A 15 -0.22 -0.70 5.59
C VAL A 15 -1.49 -0.44 4.81
N ALA A 16 -2.02 -1.49 4.17
CA ALA A 16 -3.20 -1.38 3.33
C ALA A 16 -4.41 -0.85 4.12
N PHE A 17 -5.14 0.10 3.53
CA PHE A 17 -6.33 0.73 4.12
C PHE A 17 -6.13 1.41 5.49
N SER A 18 -4.88 1.68 5.89
CA SER A 18 -4.61 2.49 7.08
C SER A 18 -5.23 3.89 6.94
N ASP A 19 -5.57 4.50 8.06
CA ASP A 19 -6.18 5.83 8.07
C ASP A 19 -5.29 6.88 7.38
N GLY A 20 -5.90 7.71 6.53
CA GLY A 20 -5.18 8.69 5.72
C GLY A 20 -4.45 8.12 4.49
N SER A 21 -4.42 6.79 4.28
CA SER A 21 -3.81 6.20 3.09
C SER A 21 -4.64 6.43 1.82
N LEU A 22 -4.01 6.31 0.64
CA LEU A 22 -4.71 6.40 -0.63
C LEU A 22 -5.81 5.32 -0.75
N LEU A 23 -5.53 4.09 -0.27
CA LEU A 23 -6.51 3.00 -0.28
C LEU A 23 -7.69 3.28 0.65
N HIS A 24 -7.45 3.91 1.80
CA HIS A 24 -8.54 4.40 2.66
C HIS A 24 -9.37 5.47 1.91
N GLY A 25 -8.71 6.30 1.12
CA GLY A 25 -9.36 7.27 0.25
C GLY A 25 -10.30 6.63 -0.78
N PHE A 26 -10.02 5.42 -1.29
CA PHE A 26 -10.94 4.69 -2.17
C PHE A 26 -12.27 4.38 -1.47
N ASN A 27 -12.22 3.89 -0.22
CA ASN A 27 -13.43 3.68 0.59
C ASN A 27 -14.28 4.95 0.68
N GLN A 28 -13.64 6.07 1.01
CA GLN A 28 -14.35 7.34 1.15
C GLN A 28 -14.95 7.83 -0.17
N ARG A 29 -14.23 7.64 -1.31
CA ARG A 29 -14.73 7.99 -2.63
C ARG A 29 -15.94 7.17 -3.02
N ILE A 30 -15.91 5.85 -2.78
CA ILE A 30 -17.05 4.96 -3.02
C ILE A 30 -18.27 5.42 -2.20
N GLN A 31 -18.11 5.66 -0.90
CA GLN A 31 -19.19 6.11 -0.02
C GLN A 31 -19.78 7.46 -0.44
N LYS A 32 -18.96 8.36 -0.97
CA LYS A 32 -19.38 9.68 -1.45
C LYS A 32 -19.82 9.69 -2.93
N ARG A 33 -19.90 8.52 -3.57
CA ARG A 33 -20.19 8.39 -5.03
C ARG A 33 -19.26 9.29 -5.85
N GLN A 34 -17.96 9.15 -5.65
CA GLN A 34 -16.93 9.87 -6.39
C GLN A 34 -16.08 8.89 -7.22
N PRO A 35 -15.57 9.32 -8.40
CA PRO A 35 -14.66 8.50 -9.19
C PRO A 35 -13.41 8.11 -8.39
N ILE A 36 -12.84 6.96 -8.69
CA ILE A 36 -11.51 6.60 -8.18
C ILE A 36 -10.44 7.25 -9.06
N VAL A 37 -9.48 7.90 -8.43
CA VAL A 37 -8.29 8.45 -9.09
C VAL A 37 -7.06 7.83 -8.44
N ALA A 38 -6.15 7.31 -9.25
CA ALA A 38 -4.94 6.65 -8.76
C ALA A 38 -3.79 6.73 -9.77
N PRO A 39 -2.52 6.77 -9.30
CA PRO A 39 -1.37 6.64 -10.18
C PRO A 39 -1.27 5.19 -10.71
N ASN A 40 -0.85 5.06 -11.97
CA ASN A 40 -0.70 3.77 -12.66
C ASN A 40 0.76 3.36 -12.89
N ASP A 41 1.71 4.25 -12.62
CA ASP A 41 3.15 4.09 -12.85
C ASP A 41 3.94 3.78 -11.58
N ILE A 42 3.36 4.03 -10.40
CA ILE A 42 4.01 3.82 -9.11
C ILE A 42 3.63 2.49 -8.53
N LYS A 43 4.63 1.66 -8.23
CA LYS A 43 4.47 0.39 -7.53
C LYS A 43 4.88 0.52 -6.08
N ARG A 44 4.11 -0.11 -5.19
CA ARG A 44 4.40 -0.14 -3.75
C ARG A 44 4.19 -1.54 -3.20
N TYR A 45 4.94 -1.83 -2.14
CA TYR A 45 4.68 -3.00 -1.32
C TYR A 45 3.59 -2.67 -0.31
N PHE A 46 2.70 -3.63 -0.12
CA PHE A 46 1.64 -3.52 0.88
C PHE A 46 1.69 -4.69 1.84
N VAL A 47 1.39 -4.40 3.09
CA VAL A 47 1.16 -5.37 4.14
C VAL A 47 -0.21 -5.11 4.77
N THR A 48 -0.80 -6.14 5.33
CA THR A 48 -2.03 -5.98 6.11
C THR A 48 -1.74 -5.35 7.48
N PRO A 49 -2.74 -4.77 8.15
CA PRO A 49 -2.59 -4.33 9.54
C PRO A 49 -2.14 -5.44 10.48
N GLN A 50 -2.57 -6.69 10.23
CA GLN A 50 -2.16 -7.84 11.00
C GLN A 50 -0.66 -8.13 10.82
N GLU A 51 -0.18 -8.25 9.58
CA GLU A 51 1.24 -8.49 9.29
C GLU A 51 2.15 -7.41 9.88
N SER A 52 1.73 -6.14 9.81
CA SER A 52 2.49 -5.04 10.41
C SER A 52 2.55 -5.17 11.95
N GLY A 53 1.44 -5.57 12.58
CA GLY A 53 1.37 -5.82 14.01
C GLY A 53 2.23 -7.02 14.43
N GLU A 54 2.20 -8.10 13.67
CA GLU A 54 3.03 -9.29 13.89
C GLU A 54 4.53 -8.96 13.79
N LEU A 55 4.94 -8.15 12.80
CA LEU A 55 6.32 -7.71 12.66
C LEU A 55 6.77 -6.86 13.86
N CYS A 56 5.92 -5.96 14.34
CA CYS A 56 6.20 -5.18 15.56
C CYS A 56 6.33 -6.07 16.78
N LEU A 57 5.46 -7.08 16.92
CA LEU A 57 5.51 -8.03 18.02
C LEU A 57 6.77 -8.89 17.95
N MET A 58 7.17 -9.37 16.79
CA MET A 58 8.42 -10.09 16.58
C MET A 58 9.63 -9.23 16.97
N SER A 59 9.67 -7.97 16.53
CA SER A 59 10.72 -7.03 16.90
C SER A 59 10.81 -6.86 18.42
N CYS A 60 9.67 -6.74 19.09
CA CYS A 60 9.62 -6.57 20.55
C CYS A 60 10.08 -7.81 21.32
N LEU A 61 9.70 -9.01 20.87
CA LEU A 61 9.97 -10.26 21.60
C LEU A 61 11.31 -10.89 21.27
N LEU A 62 11.80 -10.74 20.04
CA LEU A 62 12.95 -11.46 19.49
C LEU A 62 14.11 -10.53 19.10
N GLY A 63 13.88 -9.22 19.17
CA GLY A 63 14.87 -8.22 18.79
C GLY A 63 15.97 -8.05 19.83
N GLU A 64 17.19 -7.92 19.35
CA GLU A 64 18.34 -7.47 20.12
C GLU A 64 18.52 -5.96 19.97
N ASN A 65 19.42 -5.38 20.75
CA ASN A 65 19.66 -3.95 20.71
C ASN A 65 20.20 -3.51 19.33
N LYS A 66 19.52 -2.57 18.68
CA LYS A 66 19.76 -2.05 17.33
C LYS A 66 19.30 -2.94 16.18
N ASP A 67 18.57 -4.01 16.43
CA ASP A 67 17.95 -4.78 15.35
C ASP A 67 16.88 -3.97 14.64
N ILE A 68 16.80 -4.13 13.32
CA ILE A 68 15.76 -3.60 12.47
C ILE A 68 15.07 -4.76 11.75
N PHE A 69 13.84 -5.02 12.13
CA PHE A 69 13.01 -6.04 11.50
C PHE A 69 12.33 -5.46 10.27
N PHE A 70 12.31 -6.19 9.18
CA PHE A 70 11.58 -5.82 7.97
C PHE A 70 10.97 -7.06 7.29
N PRO A 71 9.86 -6.91 6.55
CA PRO A 71 9.20 -8.04 5.90
C PRO A 71 10.02 -8.52 4.71
N LYS A 72 10.12 -9.85 4.55
CA LYS A 72 10.71 -10.47 3.37
C LYS A 72 9.68 -10.51 2.24
N LEU A 73 9.50 -9.40 1.55
CA LEU A 73 8.55 -9.28 0.45
C LEU A 73 9.19 -9.70 -0.87
N SER A 74 8.43 -10.39 -1.71
CA SER A 74 8.81 -10.71 -3.09
C SER A 74 8.14 -9.74 -4.06
N GLU A 75 8.82 -9.37 -5.13
CA GLU A 75 8.26 -8.50 -6.17
C GLU A 75 7.00 -9.10 -6.79
N GLU A 76 6.97 -10.41 -7.02
CA GLU A 76 5.87 -11.11 -7.66
C GLU A 76 4.57 -11.09 -6.84
N LEU A 77 4.67 -11.12 -5.51
CA LEU A 77 3.52 -11.27 -4.64
C LEU A 77 2.99 -9.94 -4.09
N HIS A 78 3.85 -8.95 -3.90
CA HIS A 78 3.53 -7.80 -3.08
C HIS A 78 3.71 -6.46 -3.77
N LEU A 79 4.40 -6.42 -4.93
CA LEU A 79 4.66 -5.18 -5.66
C LEU A 79 3.53 -4.93 -6.67
N ILE A 80 2.69 -3.96 -6.38
CA ILE A 80 1.48 -3.67 -7.14
C ILE A 80 1.27 -2.16 -7.30
N THR A 81 0.67 -1.74 -8.40
CA THR A 81 0.29 -0.33 -8.61
C THR A 81 -1.00 0.02 -7.87
N PHE A 82 -1.19 1.30 -7.56
CA PHE A 82 -2.44 1.77 -6.97
C PHE A 82 -3.64 1.60 -7.92
N ALA A 83 -3.43 1.74 -9.23
CA ALA A 83 -4.46 1.48 -10.23
C ALA A 83 -4.91 0.01 -10.23
N GLU A 84 -3.97 -0.94 -10.18
CA GLU A 84 -4.30 -2.37 -10.10
C GLU A 84 -5.06 -2.72 -8.80
N ILE A 85 -4.69 -2.08 -7.68
CA ILE A 85 -5.43 -2.25 -6.43
C ILE A 85 -6.85 -1.71 -6.57
N ALA A 86 -7.02 -0.53 -7.17
CA ALA A 86 -8.34 0.06 -7.40
C ALA A 86 -9.25 -0.87 -8.20
N VAL A 87 -8.73 -1.47 -9.28
CA VAL A 87 -9.48 -2.42 -10.11
C VAL A 87 -9.88 -3.67 -9.31
N LYS A 88 -8.93 -4.26 -8.57
CA LYS A 88 -9.22 -5.43 -7.71
C LYS A 88 -10.24 -5.09 -6.62
N TYR A 89 -10.09 -3.94 -5.99
CA TYR A 89 -10.97 -3.47 -4.93
C TYR A 89 -12.41 -3.26 -5.44
N LEU A 90 -12.58 -2.61 -6.60
CA LEU A 90 -13.89 -2.44 -7.21
C LEU A 90 -14.54 -3.77 -7.56
N LYS A 91 -13.78 -4.74 -8.06
CA LYS A 91 -14.26 -6.08 -8.37
C LYS A 91 -14.81 -6.79 -7.13
N GLU A 92 -14.11 -6.69 -5.99
CA GLU A 92 -14.59 -7.24 -4.70
C GLU A 92 -15.90 -6.58 -4.23
N LEU A 93 -16.11 -5.31 -4.57
CA LEU A 93 -17.36 -4.59 -4.30
C LEU A 93 -18.47 -4.88 -5.31
N GLY A 94 -18.22 -5.69 -6.33
CA GLY A 94 -19.17 -6.04 -7.38
C GLY A 94 -19.24 -5.04 -8.54
N PHE A 95 -18.26 -4.17 -8.69
CA PHE A 95 -18.16 -3.21 -9.79
C PHE A 95 -17.07 -3.58 -10.78
N GLU A 96 -17.32 -3.31 -12.06
CA GLU A 96 -16.31 -3.28 -13.11
C GLU A 96 -15.67 -1.88 -13.16
N ALA A 97 -14.33 -1.81 -13.16
CA ALA A 97 -13.63 -0.53 -13.33
C ALA A 97 -13.80 -0.03 -14.77
N HIS A 98 -14.28 1.19 -14.95
CA HIS A 98 -14.39 1.89 -16.23
C HIS A 98 -13.35 3.01 -16.28
N GLU A 99 -12.31 2.81 -17.08
CA GLU A 99 -11.24 3.79 -17.23
C GLU A 99 -11.70 4.95 -18.10
N CYS A 100 -11.56 6.16 -17.58
CA CYS A 100 -11.92 7.41 -18.24
C CYS A 100 -10.68 8.13 -18.76
N SER A 101 -10.84 8.89 -19.82
CA SER A 101 -9.75 9.66 -20.45
C SER A 101 -9.43 10.96 -19.72
N SER A 102 -10.35 11.43 -18.87
CA SER A 102 -10.18 12.65 -18.08
C SER A 102 -10.94 12.59 -16.76
N GLU A 103 -10.55 13.47 -15.82
CA GLU A 103 -11.26 13.62 -14.56
C GLU A 103 -12.69 14.14 -14.74
N GLU A 104 -12.91 15.03 -15.70
CA GLU A 104 -14.23 15.59 -16.06
C GLU A 104 -15.17 14.49 -16.56
N GLU A 105 -14.67 13.60 -17.40
CA GLU A 105 -15.42 12.45 -17.89
C GLU A 105 -15.83 11.55 -16.73
N ALA A 106 -14.86 11.19 -15.85
CA ALA A 106 -15.13 10.37 -14.68
C ALA A 106 -16.17 11.00 -13.75
N ARG A 107 -16.10 12.33 -13.52
CA ARG A 107 -17.07 13.09 -12.73
C ARG A 107 -18.47 13.16 -13.36
N THR A 108 -18.54 13.04 -14.66
CA THR A 108 -19.83 13.00 -15.37
C THR A 108 -20.44 11.62 -15.30
N LEU A 109 -19.65 10.59 -15.57
CA LEU A 109 -20.08 9.19 -15.66
C LEU A 109 -20.42 8.56 -14.29
N ILE A 110 -19.94 9.11 -13.17
CA ILE A 110 -20.29 8.61 -11.83
C ILE A 110 -21.79 8.69 -11.52
N LYS A 111 -22.53 9.49 -12.27
CA LYS A 111 -23.97 9.63 -12.10
C LYS A 111 -24.78 8.45 -12.64
N THR A 112 -24.23 7.72 -13.62
CA THR A 112 -24.94 6.67 -14.36
C THR A 112 -24.28 5.31 -14.26
N LEU A 113 -22.95 5.22 -14.42
CA LEU A 113 -22.24 3.94 -14.47
C LEU A 113 -22.43 3.04 -13.24
N PRO A 114 -22.53 3.54 -12.00
CA PRO A 114 -22.76 2.66 -10.85
C PRO A 114 -24.07 1.87 -10.92
N GLU A 115 -25.09 2.39 -11.60
CA GLU A 115 -26.37 1.69 -11.80
C GLU A 115 -26.24 0.55 -12.83
N GLU A 116 -25.19 0.60 -13.67
CA GLU A 116 -24.84 -0.42 -14.65
C GLU A 116 -23.80 -1.43 -14.10
N GLY A 117 -23.47 -1.34 -12.81
CA GLY A 117 -22.42 -2.19 -12.18
C GLY A 117 -20.99 -1.80 -12.54
N LYS A 118 -20.78 -0.57 -13.03
CA LYS A 118 -19.45 -0.03 -13.39
C LYS A 118 -19.10 1.15 -12.50
N TRP A 119 -17.79 1.36 -12.30
CA TRP A 119 -17.30 2.50 -11.52
C TRP A 119 -16.26 3.28 -12.31
N PRO A 120 -16.46 4.59 -12.54
CA PRO A 120 -15.51 5.39 -13.31
C PRO A 120 -14.21 5.58 -12.53
N CYS A 121 -13.11 5.35 -13.23
CA CYS A 121 -11.75 5.48 -12.74
C CYS A 121 -10.96 6.40 -13.65
N TYR A 122 -10.09 7.20 -13.08
CA TYR A 122 -9.13 7.99 -13.84
C TYR A 122 -7.71 7.66 -13.35
N PHE A 123 -6.91 7.04 -14.20
CA PHE A 123 -5.56 6.63 -13.88
C PHE A 123 -4.56 7.55 -14.59
N THR A 124 -3.62 8.09 -13.83
CA THR A 124 -2.62 9.05 -14.33
C THR A 124 -1.23 8.61 -13.95
N ASN A 125 -0.24 9.15 -14.65
CA ASN A 125 1.12 9.10 -14.14
C ASN A 125 1.24 10.00 -12.92
N SER A 126 2.13 9.64 -11.99
CA SER A 126 2.46 10.49 -10.86
C SER A 126 3.15 11.77 -11.32
N ASP A 127 2.78 12.88 -10.71
CA ASP A 127 3.43 14.18 -10.89
C ASP A 127 4.34 14.56 -9.71
N THR A 128 4.52 13.66 -8.75
CA THR A 128 5.33 13.87 -7.56
C THR A 128 6.82 13.80 -7.87
N THR A 129 7.53 14.90 -7.63
CA THR A 129 8.99 14.95 -7.78
C THR A 129 9.69 14.23 -6.63
N GLY A 130 10.67 13.36 -6.96
CA GLY A 130 11.49 12.67 -5.96
C GLY A 130 10.92 11.38 -5.42
N GLU A 131 9.82 10.89 -5.99
CA GLU A 131 9.27 9.59 -5.64
C GLU A 131 10.13 8.48 -6.27
N LYS A 132 10.52 7.49 -5.44
CA LYS A 132 11.25 6.31 -5.93
C LYS A 132 10.29 5.37 -6.66
N ASP A 133 10.76 4.69 -7.71
CA ASP A 133 9.98 3.71 -8.46
C ASP A 133 9.50 2.55 -7.57
N PHE A 134 10.29 2.20 -6.55
CA PHE A 134 9.96 1.19 -5.53
C PHE A 134 10.60 1.53 -4.18
N GLU A 135 10.05 0.97 -3.12
CA GLU A 135 10.58 1.14 -1.76
C GLU A 135 11.71 0.16 -1.47
N GLU A 136 12.77 0.66 -0.84
CA GLU A 136 13.87 -0.12 -0.31
C GLU A 136 13.71 -0.26 1.22
N PHE A 137 13.82 -1.48 1.73
CA PHE A 137 13.68 -1.75 3.17
C PHE A 137 14.97 -1.63 3.95
N PHE A 138 16.10 -1.50 3.28
CA PHE A 138 17.42 -1.40 3.89
C PHE A 138 18.26 -0.32 3.17
N MET A 139 19.26 0.18 3.85
CA MET A 139 20.18 1.20 3.34
C MET A 139 21.56 0.61 3.11
N ASP A 140 22.35 1.28 2.28
CA ASP A 140 23.76 0.96 2.10
C ASP A 140 24.50 1.02 3.45
N GLY A 141 25.24 -0.04 3.77
CA GLY A 141 25.98 -0.16 5.01
C GLY A 141 25.22 -0.87 6.17
N GLU A 142 23.95 -1.21 6.01
CA GLU A 142 23.24 -2.10 6.94
C GLU A 142 23.67 -3.55 6.70
N VAL A 143 23.87 -4.30 7.80
CA VAL A 143 24.18 -5.73 7.72
C VAL A 143 22.88 -6.51 7.68
N LEU A 144 22.66 -7.22 6.58
CA LEU A 144 21.43 -7.98 6.36
C LEU A 144 21.58 -9.42 6.83
N ASP A 145 20.68 -9.88 7.71
CA ASP A 145 20.50 -11.27 8.04
C ASP A 145 19.14 -11.77 7.53
N MET A 146 19.16 -12.43 6.38
CA MET A 146 17.98 -12.99 5.73
C MET A 146 17.67 -14.42 6.16
N SER A 147 18.45 -14.98 7.08
CA SER A 147 18.38 -16.38 7.48
C SER A 147 17.84 -16.59 8.90
N ARG A 148 17.85 -15.57 9.75
CA ARG A 148 17.47 -15.65 11.17
C ARG A 148 16.03 -16.12 11.39
N PHE A 149 15.12 -15.74 10.49
CA PHE A 149 13.72 -16.15 10.53
C PHE A 149 13.31 -16.78 9.19
N GLN A 150 12.62 -17.90 9.29
CA GLN A 150 12.00 -18.53 8.12
C GLN A 150 10.57 -18.00 7.99
N ASN A 151 10.37 -17.00 7.11
CA ASN A 151 9.07 -16.38 6.75
C ASN A 151 8.30 -15.77 7.93
#